data_3a1484cff391ae0e5d0c3dc6a0b439ba
#
_entry.id   3a1484cff391ae0e5d0c3dc6a0b439ba
#
_cell.length_a   1.000
_cell.length_b   1.000
_cell.length_c   1.000
_cell.angle_alpha   90.00
_cell.angle_beta   90.00
_cell.angle_gamma   90.00
#
_symmetry.space_group_name_H-M   'P 1'
#
loop_
_entity.id
_entity.type
_entity.pdbx_description
1 polymer ?
#
loop_
_entity_poly.entity_id
_entity_poly.type
_entity_poly.pdbx_seq_one_letter_code
_entity_poly.pdbx_strand_id
1 'polypeptide(L)'
;WLGAIGIADPLRSSSRDAVARLRKAGIDVVMLTGDNAETAAVIAREAGVGRYEAGVRPEGKAAAITRLKAEGKFVGMAGDGINDAPALAAADVSFAMGAGTGVAMEAADITLMRNDLRGVVDAVDLSRATLAKIRQNLFWAFIYNVLGIPAAALGLLNPVIAGAAMAMSSVSVVSNSLLLRRWKPKE
;
A
#
# COMPACT_ATOMS: atom_id res chain seq x y z
N TRP A 1 -32.04 35.75 -16.83
CA TRP A 1 -30.87 35.14 -16.20
C TRP A 1 -30.49 35.96 -14.97
N LEU A 2 -30.60 35.39 -13.77
CA LEU A 2 -30.31 36.11 -12.52
C LEU A 2 -28.86 35.83 -12.02
N GLY A 3 -28.17 34.90 -12.59
CA GLY A 3 -26.80 34.54 -12.24
C GLY A 3 -26.56 33.03 -12.24
N ALA A 4 -25.32 32.62 -12.08
CA ALA A 4 -24.90 31.22 -11.89
C ALA A 4 -24.12 31.12 -10.57
N ILE A 5 -24.40 30.09 -9.80
CA ILE A 5 -23.65 29.76 -8.59
C ILE A 5 -22.84 28.50 -8.91
N GLY A 6 -21.51 28.61 -8.85
CA GLY A 6 -20.61 27.49 -8.97
C GLY A 6 -20.44 26.82 -7.60
N ILE A 7 -20.73 25.53 -7.51
CA ILE A 7 -20.45 24.73 -6.32
C ILE A 7 -19.37 23.73 -6.71
N ALA A 8 -18.25 23.73 -6.00
CA ALA A 8 -17.19 22.75 -6.16
C ALA A 8 -16.79 22.21 -4.78
N ASP A 9 -16.59 20.91 -4.70
CA ASP A 9 -16.04 20.28 -3.50
C ASP A 9 -14.51 20.43 -3.53
N PRO A 10 -13.87 21.12 -2.58
CA PRO A 10 -12.45 21.40 -2.64
C PRO A 10 -11.65 20.11 -2.46
N LEU A 11 -10.62 19.93 -3.29
CA LEU A 11 -9.66 18.85 -3.12
C LEU A 11 -8.97 18.99 -1.75
N ARG A 12 -8.86 17.90 -1.02
CA ARG A 12 -8.09 17.90 0.23
C ARG A 12 -6.62 18.20 -0.06
N SER A 13 -6.02 19.10 0.69
CA SER A 13 -4.62 19.49 0.54
C SER A 13 -3.65 18.29 0.62
N SER A 14 -4.01 17.30 1.45
CA SER A 14 -3.24 16.05 1.61
C SER A 14 -3.26 15.14 0.37
N SER A 15 -4.26 15.27 -0.51
CA SER A 15 -4.38 14.38 -1.68
C SER A 15 -3.28 14.61 -2.70
N ARG A 16 -2.91 15.86 -2.95
CA ARG A 16 -1.81 16.22 -3.86
C ARG A 16 -0.47 15.67 -3.37
N ASP A 17 -0.19 15.80 -2.07
CA ASP A 17 1.03 15.27 -1.47
C ASP A 17 1.06 13.74 -1.54
N ALA A 18 -0.06 13.07 -1.22
CA ALA A 18 -0.16 11.62 -1.31
C ALA A 18 0.09 11.12 -2.74
N VAL A 19 -0.50 11.75 -3.76
CA VAL A 19 -0.28 11.42 -5.17
C VAL A 19 1.20 11.61 -5.55
N ALA A 20 1.81 12.72 -5.14
CA ALA A 20 3.22 12.99 -5.41
C ALA A 20 4.14 11.93 -4.78
N ARG A 21 3.86 11.52 -3.54
CA ARG A 21 4.62 10.47 -2.83
C ARG A 21 4.45 9.11 -3.51
N LEU A 22 3.24 8.72 -3.93
CA LEU A 22 2.99 7.47 -4.66
C LEU A 22 3.77 7.46 -5.98
N ARG A 23 3.73 8.54 -6.74
CA ARG A 23 4.49 8.65 -7.99
C ARG A 23 6.00 8.59 -7.77
N LYS A 24 6.52 9.26 -6.73
CA LYS A 24 7.93 9.15 -6.32
C LYS A 24 8.32 7.72 -5.93
N ALA A 25 7.37 6.96 -5.40
CA ALA A 25 7.56 5.56 -5.07
C ALA A 25 7.47 4.61 -6.29
N GLY A 26 7.30 5.16 -7.52
CA GLY A 26 7.18 4.40 -8.76
C GLY A 26 5.78 3.81 -8.99
N ILE A 27 4.76 4.35 -8.34
CA ILE A 27 3.36 3.91 -8.46
C ILE A 27 2.61 4.91 -9.34
N ASP A 28 2.08 4.45 -10.47
CA ASP A 28 1.19 5.24 -11.31
C ASP A 28 -0.16 5.41 -10.63
N VAL A 29 -0.69 6.64 -10.65
CA VAL A 29 -1.98 6.96 -10.06
C VAL A 29 -2.98 7.26 -11.17
N VAL A 30 -4.12 6.56 -11.13
CA VAL A 30 -5.26 6.75 -12.03
C VAL A 30 -6.48 7.14 -11.20
N MET A 31 -7.15 8.20 -11.58
CA MET A 31 -8.40 8.64 -10.94
C MET A 31 -9.60 8.09 -11.72
N LEU A 32 -10.49 7.39 -11.04
CA LEU A 32 -11.78 6.92 -11.59
C LEU A 32 -12.89 7.70 -10.89
N THR A 33 -13.66 8.47 -11.66
CA THR A 33 -14.73 9.30 -11.10
C THR A 33 -16.02 9.22 -11.89
N GLY A 34 -17.16 9.32 -11.21
CA GLY A 34 -18.47 9.49 -11.83
C GLY A 34 -18.75 10.89 -12.37
N ASP A 35 -17.90 11.86 -12.03
CA ASP A 35 -18.04 13.24 -12.46
C ASP A 35 -17.89 13.38 -13.99
N ASN A 36 -18.38 14.52 -14.51
CA ASN A 36 -18.18 14.87 -15.92
C ASN A 36 -16.69 15.14 -16.23
N ALA A 37 -16.36 15.11 -17.52
CA ALA A 37 -14.99 15.24 -18.00
C ALA A 37 -14.33 16.59 -17.60
N GLU A 38 -15.08 17.66 -17.57
CA GLU A 38 -14.58 19.01 -17.23
C GLU A 38 -14.16 19.07 -15.74
N THR A 39 -15.04 18.63 -14.85
CA THR A 39 -14.77 18.54 -13.41
C THR A 39 -13.61 17.60 -13.12
N ALA A 40 -13.62 16.41 -13.74
CA ALA A 40 -12.57 15.42 -13.59
C ALA A 40 -11.19 15.95 -14.03
N ALA A 41 -11.13 16.71 -15.13
CA ALA A 41 -9.89 17.31 -15.62
C ALA A 41 -9.31 18.35 -14.64
N VAL A 42 -10.17 19.16 -14.03
CA VAL A 42 -9.74 20.14 -13.02
C VAL A 42 -9.19 19.43 -11.78
N ILE A 43 -9.93 18.49 -11.23
CA ILE A 43 -9.54 17.74 -10.02
C ILE A 43 -8.25 16.96 -10.29
N ALA A 44 -8.12 16.27 -11.42
CA ALA A 44 -6.92 15.52 -11.77
C ALA A 44 -5.69 16.41 -11.84
N ARG A 45 -5.80 17.59 -12.46
CA ARG A 45 -4.73 18.58 -12.54
C ARG A 45 -4.34 19.10 -11.16
N GLU A 46 -5.30 19.45 -10.32
CA GLU A 46 -5.05 19.94 -8.96
C GLU A 46 -4.41 18.87 -8.07
N ALA A 47 -4.86 17.62 -8.20
CA ALA A 47 -4.29 16.48 -7.48
C ALA A 47 -2.93 16.02 -8.03
N GLY A 48 -2.52 16.49 -9.22
CA GLY A 48 -1.30 16.03 -9.88
C GLY A 48 -1.42 14.63 -10.49
N VAL A 49 -2.64 14.18 -10.79
CA VAL A 49 -2.92 12.89 -11.43
C VAL A 49 -2.83 13.04 -12.94
N GLY A 50 -1.96 12.23 -13.58
CA GLY A 50 -1.74 12.28 -15.03
C GLY A 50 -2.75 11.50 -15.86
N ARG A 51 -3.47 10.54 -15.29
CA ARG A 51 -4.47 9.70 -15.95
C ARG A 51 -5.77 9.68 -15.16
N TYR A 52 -6.88 9.91 -15.85
CA TYR A 52 -8.20 9.85 -15.23
C TYR A 52 -9.24 9.32 -16.20
N GLU A 53 -10.30 8.72 -15.69
CA GLU A 53 -11.48 8.32 -16.42
C GLU A 53 -12.70 8.98 -15.74
N ALA A 54 -13.45 9.75 -16.52
CA ALA A 54 -14.61 10.50 -16.10
C ALA A 54 -15.91 9.79 -16.49
N GLY A 55 -17.02 10.07 -15.79
CA GLY A 55 -18.33 9.48 -16.09
C GLY A 55 -18.39 7.97 -15.86
N VAL A 56 -17.50 7.45 -15.02
CA VAL A 56 -17.40 6.01 -14.76
C VAL A 56 -18.48 5.58 -13.77
N ARG A 57 -19.38 4.70 -14.22
CA ARG A 57 -20.38 4.08 -13.35
C ARG A 57 -19.70 3.07 -12.40
N PRO A 58 -20.38 2.65 -11.30
CA PRO A 58 -19.80 1.67 -10.36
C PRO A 58 -19.26 0.40 -11.03
N GLU A 59 -20.02 -0.19 -11.96
CA GLU A 59 -19.60 -1.38 -12.72
C GLU A 59 -18.41 -1.10 -13.63
N GLY A 60 -18.31 0.11 -14.16
CA GLY A 60 -17.21 0.58 -14.98
C GLY A 60 -15.89 0.68 -14.21
N LYS A 61 -15.95 0.98 -12.90
CA LYS A 61 -14.74 1.01 -12.06
C LYS A 61 -14.12 -0.39 -11.96
N ALA A 62 -14.92 -1.43 -11.72
CA ALA A 62 -14.43 -2.81 -11.69
C ALA A 62 -13.86 -3.25 -13.05
N ALA A 63 -14.52 -2.86 -14.16
CA ALA A 63 -14.03 -3.14 -15.51
C ALA A 63 -12.68 -2.45 -15.79
N ALA A 64 -12.49 -1.22 -15.32
CA ALA A 64 -11.22 -0.51 -15.44
C ALA A 64 -10.08 -1.24 -14.70
N ILE A 65 -10.33 -1.71 -13.47
CA ILE A 65 -9.38 -2.54 -12.72
C ILE A 65 -9.02 -3.81 -13.50
N THR A 66 -10.03 -4.55 -13.97
CA THR A 66 -9.82 -5.79 -14.75
C THR A 66 -8.99 -5.54 -16.01
N ARG A 67 -9.24 -4.43 -16.72
CA ARG A 67 -8.47 -4.03 -17.91
C ARG A 67 -7.00 -3.77 -17.57
N LEU A 68 -6.72 -3.01 -16.50
CA LEU A 68 -5.35 -2.74 -16.06
C LEU A 68 -4.61 -4.02 -15.65
N LYS A 69 -5.30 -4.97 -15.00
CA LYS A 69 -4.73 -6.28 -14.67
C LYS A 69 -4.44 -7.10 -15.91
N ALA A 70 -5.32 -7.06 -16.92
CA ALA A 70 -5.08 -7.72 -18.22
C ALA A 70 -3.87 -7.15 -18.98
N GLU A 71 -3.51 -5.88 -18.71
CA GLU A 71 -2.26 -5.25 -19.21
C GLU A 71 -1.01 -5.71 -18.43
N GLY A 72 -1.14 -6.65 -17.50
CA GLY A 72 -0.05 -7.14 -16.66
C GLY A 72 0.33 -6.19 -15.51
N LYS A 73 -0.55 -5.24 -15.15
CA LYS A 73 -0.33 -4.33 -14.02
C LYS A 73 -0.79 -4.98 -12.71
N PHE A 74 -0.05 -4.72 -11.64
CA PHE A 74 -0.49 -4.97 -10.27
C PHE A 74 -1.28 -3.74 -9.80
N VAL A 75 -2.55 -3.93 -9.49
CA VAL A 75 -3.50 -2.82 -9.32
C VAL A 75 -3.97 -2.72 -7.88
N GLY A 76 -3.70 -1.57 -7.25
CA GLY A 76 -4.32 -1.18 -5.99
C GLY A 76 -5.55 -0.32 -6.23
N MET A 77 -6.63 -0.55 -5.47
CA MET A 77 -7.84 0.28 -5.48
C MET A 77 -8.04 0.92 -4.12
N ALA A 78 -8.27 2.23 -4.09
CA ALA A 78 -8.71 2.95 -2.90
C ALA A 78 -10.09 3.55 -3.13
N GLY A 79 -11.02 3.31 -2.22
CA GLY A 79 -12.40 3.78 -2.31
C GLY A 79 -13.04 3.90 -0.92
N ASP A 80 -14.14 4.65 -0.82
CA ASP A 80 -14.80 4.96 0.45
C ASP A 80 -16.29 4.54 0.51
N GLY A 81 -16.85 4.13 -0.62
CA GLY A 81 -18.28 3.89 -0.76
C GLY A 81 -18.69 2.45 -1.06
N ILE A 82 -19.98 2.17 -0.82
CA ILE A 82 -20.64 0.91 -1.22
C ILE A 82 -20.47 0.66 -2.73
N ASN A 83 -20.51 1.73 -3.51
CA ASN A 83 -20.39 1.69 -4.96
C ASN A 83 -18.99 1.27 -5.46
N ASP A 84 -17.99 1.31 -4.58
CA ASP A 84 -16.62 0.91 -4.89
C ASP A 84 -16.33 -0.56 -4.52
N ALA A 85 -17.21 -1.22 -3.78
CA ALA A 85 -17.02 -2.60 -3.33
C ALA A 85 -16.68 -3.59 -4.47
N PRO A 86 -17.35 -3.56 -5.64
CA PRO A 86 -16.97 -4.41 -6.76
C PRO A 86 -15.58 -4.13 -7.31
N ALA A 87 -15.15 -2.86 -7.33
CA ALA A 87 -13.83 -2.46 -7.79
C ALA A 87 -12.75 -2.81 -6.75
N LEU A 88 -13.04 -2.64 -5.46
CA LEU A 88 -12.16 -3.08 -4.36
C LEU A 88 -11.92 -4.58 -4.43
N ALA A 89 -12.96 -5.39 -4.60
CA ALA A 89 -12.85 -6.84 -4.72
C ALA A 89 -12.11 -7.30 -6.00
N ALA A 90 -12.13 -6.53 -7.08
CA ALA A 90 -11.45 -6.85 -8.33
C ALA A 90 -9.94 -6.52 -8.30
N ALA A 91 -9.48 -5.68 -7.39
CA ALA A 91 -8.10 -5.24 -7.28
C ALA A 91 -7.17 -6.35 -6.74
N ASP A 92 -5.85 -6.19 -6.92
CA ASP A 92 -4.85 -7.07 -6.31
C ASP A 92 -4.56 -6.69 -4.85
N VAL A 93 -4.80 -5.42 -4.49
CA VAL A 93 -4.83 -4.93 -3.12
C VAL A 93 -5.86 -3.80 -3.03
N SER A 94 -6.64 -3.79 -1.97
CA SER A 94 -7.74 -2.86 -1.81
C SER A 94 -7.68 -2.10 -0.48
N PHE A 95 -8.05 -0.83 -0.53
CA PHE A 95 -8.03 0.07 0.60
C PHE A 95 -9.42 0.71 0.77
N ALA A 96 -10.12 0.38 1.87
CA ALA A 96 -11.32 1.11 2.27
C ALA A 96 -10.92 2.34 3.07
N MET A 97 -11.44 3.51 2.67
CA MET A 97 -11.08 4.79 3.26
C MET A 97 -12.10 5.24 4.30
N GLY A 98 -11.62 5.67 5.47
CA GLY A 98 -12.41 6.26 6.55
C GLY A 98 -13.34 5.28 7.24
N ALA A 99 -14.38 5.79 7.90
CA ALA A 99 -15.49 4.99 8.41
C ALA A 99 -16.44 4.62 7.26
N GLY A 100 -15.87 4.02 6.21
CA GLY A 100 -16.61 3.54 5.05
C GLY A 100 -17.78 2.65 5.48
N THR A 101 -18.73 2.47 4.61
CA THR A 101 -19.85 1.56 4.88
C THR A 101 -19.31 0.16 5.20
N GLY A 102 -19.98 -0.59 6.07
CA GLY A 102 -19.56 -1.94 6.44
C GLY A 102 -19.23 -2.82 5.23
N VAL A 103 -19.97 -2.65 4.13
CA VAL A 103 -19.75 -3.39 2.87
C VAL A 103 -18.40 -3.06 2.22
N ALA A 104 -17.97 -1.79 2.20
CA ALA A 104 -16.66 -1.43 1.64
C ALA A 104 -15.51 -1.93 2.53
N MET A 105 -15.72 -1.93 3.86
CA MET A 105 -14.75 -2.46 4.82
C MET A 105 -14.59 -3.98 4.71
N GLU A 106 -15.67 -4.71 4.46
CA GLU A 106 -15.63 -6.17 4.25
C GLU A 106 -15.00 -6.57 2.90
N ALA A 107 -15.12 -5.68 1.90
CA ALA A 107 -14.56 -5.93 0.56
C ALA A 107 -13.07 -5.55 0.42
N ALA A 108 -12.48 -4.86 1.41
CA ALA A 108 -11.13 -4.35 1.33
C ALA A 108 -10.13 -5.17 2.17
N ASP A 109 -8.91 -5.36 1.64
CA ASP A 109 -7.81 -6.01 2.36
C ASP A 109 -7.29 -5.12 3.50
N ILE A 110 -7.36 -3.82 3.34
CA ILE A 110 -6.84 -2.83 4.30
C ILE A 110 -7.89 -1.76 4.55
N THR A 111 -8.25 -1.56 5.82
CA THR A 111 -9.13 -0.47 6.23
C THR A 111 -8.31 0.67 6.81
N LEU A 112 -8.43 1.86 6.21
CA LEU A 112 -7.78 3.07 6.68
C LEU A 112 -8.72 3.80 7.67
N MET A 113 -8.24 4.06 8.88
CA MET A 113 -9.02 4.71 9.94
C MET A 113 -9.39 6.16 9.62
N ARG A 114 -8.70 6.78 8.69
CA ARG A 114 -8.94 8.16 8.26
C ARG A 114 -9.30 8.19 6.78
N ASN A 115 -10.20 9.06 6.41
CA ASN A 115 -10.51 9.33 5.01
C ASN A 115 -9.42 10.26 4.42
N ASP A 116 -8.20 9.73 4.26
CA ASP A 116 -7.02 10.46 3.79
C ASP A 116 -6.12 9.53 2.98
N LEU A 117 -5.82 9.90 1.74
CA LEU A 117 -4.95 9.14 0.83
C LEU A 117 -3.52 8.95 1.37
N ARG A 118 -3.07 9.77 2.31
CA ARG A 118 -1.78 9.54 3.00
C ARG A 118 -1.74 8.18 3.68
N GLY A 119 -2.87 7.67 4.16
CA GLY A 119 -2.96 6.33 4.72
C GLY A 119 -2.56 5.23 3.73
N VAL A 120 -2.89 5.38 2.43
CA VAL A 120 -2.44 4.45 1.39
C VAL A 120 -0.91 4.50 1.24
N VAL A 121 -0.34 5.71 1.21
CA VAL A 121 1.12 5.89 1.14
C VAL A 121 1.82 5.24 2.34
N ASP A 122 1.30 5.49 3.52
CA ASP A 122 1.85 4.96 4.77
C ASP A 122 1.77 3.42 4.81
N ALA A 123 0.67 2.83 4.32
CA ALA A 123 0.52 1.38 4.21
C ALA A 123 1.55 0.77 3.23
N VAL A 124 1.80 1.41 2.08
CA VAL A 124 2.83 0.99 1.12
C VAL A 124 4.22 1.09 1.74
N ASP A 125 4.53 2.18 2.40
CA ASP A 125 5.85 2.38 3.03
C ASP A 125 6.07 1.41 4.19
N LEU A 126 5.04 1.13 5.01
CA LEU A 126 5.09 0.14 6.07
C LEU A 126 5.30 -1.27 5.52
N SER A 127 4.59 -1.64 4.45
CA SER A 127 4.75 -2.93 3.78
C SER A 127 6.19 -3.12 3.29
N ARG A 128 6.78 -2.11 2.64
CA ARG A 128 8.18 -2.13 2.19
C ARG A 128 9.16 -2.27 3.36
N ALA A 129 8.94 -1.54 4.45
CA ALA A 129 9.75 -1.65 5.65
C ALA A 129 9.65 -3.04 6.29
N THR A 130 8.46 -3.63 6.32
CA THR A 130 8.22 -4.98 6.82
C THR A 130 8.95 -6.02 5.98
N LEU A 131 8.84 -5.95 4.64
CA LEU A 131 9.56 -6.84 3.73
C LEU A 131 11.07 -6.73 3.88
N ALA A 132 11.60 -5.51 4.08
CA ALA A 132 13.02 -5.31 4.33
C ALA A 132 13.45 -6.00 5.63
N LYS A 133 12.64 -5.93 6.69
CA LYS A 133 12.90 -6.63 7.95
C LYS A 133 12.83 -8.15 7.81
N ILE A 134 11.86 -8.66 7.06
CA ILE A 134 11.77 -10.10 6.76
C ILE A 134 13.02 -10.58 6.04
N ARG A 135 13.48 -9.87 5.01
CA ARG A 135 14.72 -10.21 4.29
C ARG A 135 15.96 -10.19 5.18
N GLN A 136 16.08 -9.18 6.05
CA GLN A 136 17.16 -9.09 7.04
C GLN A 136 17.12 -10.28 8.02
N ASN A 137 15.93 -10.63 8.52
CA ASN A 137 15.76 -11.76 9.44
C ASN A 137 16.13 -13.08 8.78
N LEU A 138 15.71 -13.30 7.53
CA LEU A 138 16.09 -14.48 6.76
C LEU A 138 17.61 -14.53 6.57
N PHE A 139 18.24 -13.41 6.21
CA PHE A 139 19.70 -13.35 6.08
C PHE A 139 20.40 -13.78 7.38
N TRP A 140 20.02 -13.23 8.53
CA TRP A 140 20.59 -13.63 9.81
C TRP A 140 20.32 -15.08 10.15
N ALA A 141 19.10 -15.57 9.92
CA ALA A 141 18.77 -16.98 10.17
C ALA A 141 19.59 -17.94 9.32
N PHE A 142 19.84 -17.59 8.04
CA PHE A 142 20.62 -18.45 7.14
C PHE A 142 22.13 -18.39 7.38
N ILE A 143 22.71 -17.21 7.68
CA ILE A 143 24.14 -17.03 7.80
C ILE A 143 24.73 -17.90 8.92
N TYR A 144 24.02 -18.03 10.05
CA TYR A 144 24.43 -18.90 11.14
C TYR A 144 24.51 -20.38 10.72
N ASN A 145 23.58 -20.82 9.89
CA ASN A 145 23.56 -22.18 9.38
C ASN A 145 24.63 -22.40 8.29
N VAL A 146 24.80 -21.46 7.37
CA VAL A 146 25.79 -21.52 6.30
C VAL A 146 27.21 -21.58 6.85
N LEU A 147 27.49 -20.90 7.95
CA LEU A 147 28.80 -20.97 8.60
C LEU A 147 28.91 -22.14 9.57
N GLY A 148 27.85 -22.48 10.28
CA GLY A 148 27.85 -23.51 11.31
C GLY A 148 27.96 -24.95 10.76
N ILE A 149 27.23 -25.25 9.66
CA ILE A 149 27.20 -26.59 9.10
C ILE A 149 28.56 -27.03 8.59
N PRO A 150 29.33 -26.26 7.78
CA PRO A 150 30.68 -26.64 7.38
C PRO A 150 31.65 -26.74 8.56
N ALA A 151 31.55 -25.81 9.53
CA ALA A 151 32.41 -25.86 10.72
C ALA A 151 32.14 -27.13 11.55
N ALA A 152 30.88 -27.55 11.68
CA ALA A 152 30.54 -28.83 12.33
C ALA A 152 31.07 -30.04 11.56
N ALA A 153 30.92 -30.05 10.22
CA ALA A 153 31.40 -31.12 9.37
C ALA A 153 32.93 -31.31 9.44
N LEU A 154 33.67 -30.23 9.64
CA LEU A 154 35.12 -30.22 9.82
C LEU A 154 35.57 -30.53 11.26
N GLY A 155 34.63 -30.82 12.18
CA GLY A 155 34.93 -31.07 13.59
C GLY A 155 35.39 -29.83 14.38
N LEU A 156 35.22 -28.62 13.80
CA LEU A 156 35.68 -27.37 14.42
C LEU A 156 34.64 -26.77 15.37
N LEU A 157 33.42 -27.33 15.43
CA LEU A 157 32.32 -26.77 16.19
C LEU A 157 32.15 -27.46 17.55
N ASN A 158 32.42 -26.75 18.61
CA ASN A 158 32.06 -27.19 19.96
C ASN A 158 30.53 -27.11 20.16
N PRO A 159 29.87 -28.14 20.74
CA PRO A 159 28.41 -28.13 20.99
C PRO A 159 27.92 -26.93 21.77
N VAL A 160 28.68 -26.38 22.71
CA VAL A 160 28.34 -25.19 23.48
C VAL A 160 28.32 -23.95 22.58
N ILE A 161 29.29 -23.80 21.68
CA ILE A 161 29.36 -22.72 20.71
C ILE A 161 28.20 -22.81 19.71
N ALA A 162 27.87 -24.02 19.27
CA ALA A 162 26.72 -24.25 18.38
C ALA A 162 25.40 -23.82 19.04
N GLY A 163 25.16 -24.21 20.28
CA GLY A 163 23.98 -23.81 21.05
C GLY A 163 23.91 -22.31 21.27
N ALA A 164 25.03 -21.67 21.60
CA ALA A 164 25.10 -20.22 21.75
C ALA A 164 24.80 -19.50 20.44
N ALA A 165 25.33 -19.95 19.30
CA ALA A 165 25.06 -19.39 17.99
C ALA A 165 23.58 -19.49 17.60
N MET A 166 22.93 -20.62 17.88
CA MET A 166 21.48 -20.79 17.64
C MET A 166 20.64 -19.84 18.52
N ALA A 167 21.00 -19.69 19.81
CA ALA A 167 20.34 -18.75 20.69
C ALA A 167 20.50 -17.29 20.19
N MET A 168 21.71 -16.90 19.78
CA MET A 168 22.00 -15.59 19.22
C MET A 168 21.23 -15.33 17.91
N SER A 169 21.07 -16.33 17.06
CA SER A 169 20.25 -16.23 15.85
C SER A 169 18.81 -15.85 16.19
N SER A 170 18.18 -16.55 17.13
CA SER A 170 16.82 -16.26 17.59
C SER A 170 16.69 -14.87 18.20
N VAL A 171 17.64 -14.47 19.05
CA VAL A 171 17.66 -13.13 19.67
C VAL A 171 17.81 -12.05 18.59
N SER A 172 18.67 -12.27 17.60
CA SER A 172 18.89 -11.32 16.50
C SER A 172 17.61 -11.08 15.68
N VAL A 173 16.89 -12.16 15.32
CA VAL A 173 15.63 -12.07 14.57
C VAL A 173 14.55 -11.33 15.37
N VAL A 174 14.37 -11.69 16.64
CA VAL A 174 13.38 -11.02 17.51
C VAL A 174 13.72 -9.55 17.70
N SER A 175 14.97 -9.23 18.02
CA SER A 175 15.42 -7.86 18.24
C SER A 175 15.24 -7.01 16.99
N ASN A 176 15.60 -7.53 15.82
CA ASN A 176 15.42 -6.84 14.54
C ASN A 176 13.95 -6.63 14.19
N SER A 177 13.09 -7.61 14.49
CA SER A 177 11.63 -7.47 14.29
C SER A 177 11.03 -6.41 15.20
N LEU A 178 11.47 -6.33 16.45
CA LEU A 178 11.01 -5.30 17.41
C LEU A 178 11.38 -3.88 16.97
N LEU A 179 12.43 -3.69 16.18
CA LEU A 179 12.77 -2.37 15.63
C LEU A 179 11.68 -1.82 14.70
N LEU A 180 10.84 -2.69 14.09
CA LEU A 180 9.72 -2.24 13.26
C LEU A 180 8.68 -1.44 14.10
N ARG A 181 8.57 -1.68 15.40
CA ARG A 181 7.69 -0.88 16.28
C ARG A 181 8.07 0.60 16.34
N ARG A 182 9.30 0.95 15.98
CA ARG A 182 9.80 2.34 15.92
C ARG A 182 9.55 3.00 14.57
N TRP A 183 8.96 2.26 13.62
CA TRP A 183 8.60 2.82 12.33
C TRP A 183 7.58 3.96 12.52
N LYS A 184 7.80 5.06 11.81
CA LYS A 184 6.88 6.19 11.75
C LYS A 184 6.64 6.55 10.29
N PRO A 185 5.44 7.02 9.93
CA PRO A 185 5.18 7.61 8.63
C PRO A 185 6.22 8.71 8.32
N LYS A 186 6.63 8.81 7.07
CA LYS A 186 7.47 9.93 6.63
C LYS A 186 6.55 11.14 6.40
N GLU A 187 6.89 12.28 6.97
CA GLU A 187 6.22 13.55 6.68
C GLU A 187 6.51 14.02 5.26
#